data_a30f52615acfaae2e9d5e9813680ca88
#
_entry.id   a30f52615acfaae2e9d5e9813680ca88
#
_cell.length_a   1.000
_cell.length_b   1.000
_cell.length_c   1.000
_cell.angle_alpha   90.00
_cell.angle_beta   90.00
_cell.angle_gamma   90.00
#
_symmetry.space_group_name_H-M   'P 1'
#
loop_
_entity.id
_entity.type
_entity.pdbx_description
1 polymer ?
#
loop_
_entity_poly.entity_id
_entity_poly.type
_entity_poly.pdbx_seq_one_letter_code
_entity_poly.pdbx_strand_id
1 'polypeptide(L)'
;VHLNGWFSDYILVREGSSIFNVSDLDLDSRILIEPCAVLIHAVERAKTTGILRFNSRVVVQGCGPIGLICIAVLRTMGIENIVAVDGEQKRLDFAKRMGAEKSVNFKDFQGIDALAQGVKDAFGGHAADFAFQCTGSPIAHANIYKFIRNGGGLCELGFFINGGDATINPHFDLCSKEITLVGSWVYTLRDYATTFDF
;
A
#
# COMPACT_ATOMS: atom_id res chain seq x y z
N VAL A 1 -21.34 -1.23 5.41
CA VAL A 1 -21.34 -0.63 6.76
C VAL A 1 -22.66 0.12 6.91
N HIS A 2 -23.48 -0.26 7.92
CA HIS A 2 -24.84 0.28 8.10
C HIS A 2 -24.99 1.01 9.44
N LEU A 3 -23.87 1.49 10.02
CA LEU A 3 -23.86 2.28 11.23
C LEU A 3 -23.57 3.75 10.91
N ASN A 4 -24.15 4.65 11.69
CA ASN A 4 -23.85 6.07 11.59
C ASN A 4 -22.38 6.32 11.92
N GLY A 5 -21.76 7.31 11.25
CA GLY A 5 -20.44 7.81 11.60
C GLY A 5 -20.44 8.53 12.95
N TRP A 6 -19.23 8.76 13.50
CA TRP A 6 -19.06 9.32 14.85
C TRP A 6 -18.68 10.81 14.86
N PHE A 7 -18.88 11.53 13.76
CA PHE A 7 -18.77 12.99 13.75
C PHE A 7 -20.00 13.61 14.43
N SER A 8 -20.04 13.53 15.77
CA SER A 8 -21.15 13.97 16.60
C SER A 8 -20.69 14.20 18.04
N ASP A 9 -21.44 14.99 18.81
CA ASP A 9 -21.16 15.26 20.22
C ASP A 9 -21.34 14.02 21.11
N TYR A 10 -22.19 13.08 20.69
CA TYR A 10 -22.49 11.84 21.40
C TYR A 10 -22.48 10.66 20.44
N ILE A 11 -21.97 9.54 20.89
CA ILE A 11 -21.96 8.27 20.16
C ILE A 11 -22.60 7.18 21.01
N LEU A 12 -23.34 6.29 20.36
CA LEU A 12 -23.87 5.09 21.00
C LEU A 12 -22.88 3.92 20.78
N VAL A 13 -22.22 3.48 21.84
CA VAL A 13 -21.44 2.25 21.82
C VAL A 13 -22.41 1.10 22.09
N ARG A 14 -22.54 0.19 21.14
CA ARG A 14 -23.44 -0.98 21.23
C ARG A 14 -22.77 -2.11 22.00
N GLU A 15 -23.59 -2.98 22.58
CA GLU A 15 -23.13 -4.23 23.17
C GLU A 15 -22.31 -5.04 22.14
N GLY A 16 -21.21 -5.63 22.59
CA GLY A 16 -20.28 -6.38 21.73
C GLY A 16 -19.29 -5.53 20.94
N SER A 17 -19.33 -4.18 21.05
CA SER A 17 -18.32 -3.32 20.47
C SER A 17 -16.97 -3.50 21.16
N SER A 18 -15.89 -3.59 20.39
CA SER A 18 -14.52 -3.57 20.92
C SER A 18 -14.10 -2.14 21.22
N ILE A 19 -13.61 -1.92 22.42
CA ILE A 19 -13.16 -0.60 22.90
C ILE A 19 -11.70 -0.72 23.30
N PHE A 20 -10.86 0.17 22.80
CA PHE A 20 -9.44 0.26 23.16
C PHE A 20 -9.19 1.59 23.85
N ASN A 21 -8.59 1.53 25.04
CA ASN A 21 -8.11 2.74 25.70
C ASN A 21 -6.75 3.13 25.10
N VAL A 22 -6.69 4.32 24.53
CA VAL A 22 -5.49 4.88 23.87
C VAL A 22 -5.03 6.19 24.52
N SER A 23 -5.38 6.39 25.79
CA SER A 23 -5.05 7.62 26.53
C SER A 23 -3.55 7.87 26.66
N ASP A 24 -2.73 6.82 26.59
CA ASP A 24 -1.27 6.91 26.71
C ASP A 24 -0.58 7.36 25.40
N LEU A 25 -1.31 7.37 24.28
CA LEU A 25 -0.82 7.89 23.01
C LEU A 25 -1.08 9.39 22.90
N ASP A 26 -0.20 10.11 22.21
CA ASP A 26 -0.45 11.50 21.81
C ASP A 26 -1.55 11.58 20.74
N LEU A 27 -2.08 12.79 20.51
CA LEU A 27 -3.22 12.98 19.62
C LEU A 27 -2.90 12.62 18.16
N ASP A 28 -1.70 12.90 17.69
CA ASP A 28 -1.28 12.64 16.32
C ASP A 28 -1.15 11.12 16.09
N SER A 29 -0.62 10.38 17.07
CA SER A 29 -0.57 8.92 17.03
C SER A 29 -1.98 8.30 17.04
N ARG A 30 -2.90 8.83 17.85
CA ARG A 30 -4.29 8.31 17.92
C ARG A 30 -5.02 8.39 16.57
N ILE A 31 -4.82 9.47 15.81
CA ILE A 31 -5.50 9.64 14.52
C ILE A 31 -4.97 8.68 13.45
N LEU A 32 -3.76 8.16 13.63
CA LEU A 32 -3.13 7.21 12.70
C LEU A 32 -3.51 5.75 12.97
N ILE A 33 -4.11 5.42 14.11
CA ILE A 33 -4.44 4.03 14.48
C ILE A 33 -5.28 3.35 13.40
N GLU A 34 -6.36 3.98 12.97
CA GLU A 34 -7.27 3.39 11.97
C GLU A 34 -6.58 3.17 10.62
N PRO A 35 -5.94 4.17 9.98
CA PRO A 35 -5.23 3.93 8.73
C PRO A 35 -4.04 2.96 8.89
N CYS A 36 -3.38 2.87 10.04
CA CYS A 36 -2.39 1.84 10.30
C CYS A 36 -3.01 0.44 10.29
N ALA A 37 -4.18 0.25 10.89
CA ALA A 37 -4.87 -1.05 10.88
C ALA A 37 -5.20 -1.52 9.46
N VAL A 38 -5.58 -0.61 8.56
CA VAL A 38 -5.78 -0.90 7.11
C VAL A 38 -4.49 -1.46 6.50
N LEU A 39 -3.35 -0.85 6.81
CA LEU A 39 -2.07 -1.29 6.25
C LEU A 39 -1.57 -2.59 6.88
N ILE A 40 -1.73 -2.78 8.18
CA ILE A 40 -1.43 -4.05 8.84
C ILE A 40 -2.23 -5.18 8.17
N HIS A 41 -3.52 -4.99 7.95
CA HIS A 41 -4.35 -5.96 7.24
C HIS A 41 -3.84 -6.27 5.83
N ALA A 42 -3.53 -5.23 5.04
CA ALA A 42 -3.02 -5.39 3.68
C ALA A 42 -1.69 -6.14 3.66
N VAL A 43 -0.78 -5.84 4.59
CA VAL A 43 0.51 -6.52 4.71
C VAL A 43 0.35 -7.97 5.14
N GLU A 44 -0.53 -8.26 6.11
CA GLU A 44 -0.83 -9.64 6.52
C GLU A 44 -1.40 -10.46 5.34
N ARG A 45 -2.29 -9.87 4.54
CA ARG A 45 -2.77 -10.51 3.30
C ARG A 45 -1.64 -10.72 2.29
N ALA A 46 -0.76 -9.74 2.10
CA ALA A 46 0.40 -9.86 1.21
C ALA A 46 1.35 -10.99 1.66
N LYS A 47 1.57 -11.14 2.96
CA LYS A 47 2.40 -12.21 3.54
C LYS A 47 1.85 -13.61 3.25
N THR A 48 0.53 -13.78 3.17
CA THR A 48 -0.07 -15.09 2.86
C THR A 48 0.31 -15.62 1.47
N THR A 49 0.77 -14.75 0.57
CA THR A 49 1.24 -15.17 -0.77
C THR A 49 2.58 -15.91 -0.74
N GLY A 50 3.35 -15.78 0.35
CA GLY A 50 4.72 -16.29 0.45
C GLY A 50 5.75 -15.55 -0.41
N ILE A 51 5.33 -14.52 -1.18
CA ILE A 51 6.19 -13.73 -2.08
C ILE A 51 6.83 -12.57 -1.32
N LEU A 52 6.05 -11.89 -0.48
CA LEU A 52 6.55 -10.77 0.33
C LEU A 52 7.45 -11.29 1.45
N ARG A 53 8.72 -10.94 1.41
CA ARG A 53 9.76 -11.34 2.38
C ARG A 53 10.60 -10.14 2.79
N PHE A 54 11.37 -10.26 3.86
CA PHE A 54 12.22 -9.17 4.39
C PHE A 54 13.22 -8.59 3.36
N ASN A 55 13.67 -9.40 2.41
CA ASN A 55 14.61 -8.99 1.36
C ASN A 55 13.93 -8.64 0.02
N SER A 56 12.61 -8.54 -0.03
CA SER A 56 11.87 -8.22 -1.25
C SER A 56 12.12 -6.79 -1.72
N ARG A 57 12.20 -6.62 -3.03
CA ARG A 57 12.08 -5.31 -3.69
C ARG A 57 10.61 -4.96 -3.78
N VAL A 58 10.21 -3.89 -3.12
CA VAL A 58 8.80 -3.52 -3.01
C VAL A 58 8.53 -2.17 -3.63
N VAL A 59 7.56 -2.11 -4.54
CA VAL A 59 7.00 -0.85 -5.04
C VAL A 59 5.80 -0.46 -4.20
N VAL A 60 5.77 0.78 -3.74
CA VAL A 60 4.58 1.43 -3.20
C VAL A 60 4.13 2.51 -4.17
N GLN A 61 3.02 2.27 -4.87
CA GLN A 61 2.45 3.20 -5.83
C GLN A 61 1.35 4.03 -5.18
N GLY A 62 1.56 5.36 -5.17
CA GLY A 62 0.74 6.32 -4.44
C GLY A 62 1.33 6.61 -3.05
N CYS A 63 1.81 7.84 -2.86
CA CYS A 63 2.41 8.32 -1.62
C CYS A 63 1.47 9.30 -0.87
N GLY A 64 0.16 9.03 -0.90
CA GLY A 64 -0.82 9.61 0.00
C GLY A 64 -0.66 9.05 1.42
N PRO A 65 -1.55 9.40 2.38
CA PRO A 65 -1.46 8.92 3.76
C PRO A 65 -1.29 7.39 3.85
N ILE A 66 -2.10 6.64 3.10
CA ILE A 66 -2.05 5.17 3.07
C ILE A 66 -0.70 4.64 2.56
N GLY A 67 -0.19 5.17 1.43
CA GLY A 67 1.11 4.72 0.92
C GLY A 67 2.29 5.10 1.82
N LEU A 68 2.25 6.24 2.49
CA LEU A 68 3.27 6.64 3.44
C LEU A 68 3.30 5.72 4.67
N ILE A 69 2.14 5.37 5.22
CA ILE A 69 2.05 4.40 6.31
C ILE A 69 2.50 3.00 5.83
N CYS A 70 2.13 2.60 4.59
CA CYS A 70 2.62 1.36 4.00
C CYS A 70 4.15 1.28 4.03
N ILE A 71 4.84 2.33 3.59
CA ILE A 71 6.30 2.40 3.61
C ILE A 71 6.83 2.24 5.03
N ALA A 72 6.25 2.93 6.02
CA ALA A 72 6.67 2.84 7.41
C ALA A 72 6.49 1.42 7.97
N VAL A 73 5.32 0.79 7.76
CA VAL A 73 5.05 -0.59 8.18
C VAL A 73 6.05 -1.56 7.56
N LEU A 74 6.30 -1.46 6.25
CA LEU A 74 7.28 -2.31 5.56
C LEU A 74 8.70 -2.14 6.12
N ARG A 75 9.10 -0.91 6.44
CA ARG A 75 10.41 -0.62 7.08
C ARG A 75 10.52 -1.26 8.45
N THR A 76 9.49 -1.16 9.28
CA THR A 76 9.45 -1.80 10.61
C THR A 76 9.59 -3.31 10.53
N MET A 77 9.09 -3.92 9.44
CA MET A 77 9.26 -5.35 9.16
C MET A 77 10.67 -5.72 8.62
N GLY A 78 11.58 -4.76 8.49
CA GLY A 78 12.92 -4.98 7.98
C GLY A 78 13.05 -5.02 6.45
N ILE A 79 12.00 -4.62 5.71
CA ILE A 79 12.07 -4.48 4.26
C ILE A 79 12.75 -3.15 3.92
N GLU A 80 13.92 -3.21 3.32
CA GLU A 80 14.74 -2.03 3.00
C GLU A 80 14.57 -1.55 1.56
N ASN A 81 14.46 -2.47 0.62
CA ASN A 81 14.40 -2.17 -0.82
C ASN A 81 13.00 -1.68 -1.22
N ILE A 82 12.65 -0.46 -0.84
CA ILE A 82 11.35 0.15 -1.13
C ILE A 82 11.52 1.29 -2.13
N VAL A 83 10.81 1.23 -3.26
CA VAL A 83 10.70 2.31 -4.24
C VAL A 83 9.29 2.88 -4.17
N ALA A 84 9.20 4.18 -3.88
CA ALA A 84 7.96 4.94 -3.86
C ALA A 84 7.68 5.55 -5.24
N VAL A 85 6.45 5.43 -5.74
CA VAL A 85 6.02 5.99 -7.04
C VAL A 85 4.85 6.94 -6.83
N ASP A 86 5.00 8.21 -7.17
CA ASP A 86 3.95 9.24 -7.12
C ASP A 86 4.23 10.34 -8.17
N GLY A 87 3.30 11.26 -8.40
CA GLY A 87 3.48 12.43 -9.26
C GLY A 87 3.76 13.74 -8.53
N GLU A 88 3.71 13.72 -7.18
CA GLU A 88 3.90 14.91 -6.36
C GLU A 88 5.22 14.85 -5.59
N GLN A 89 6.18 15.73 -5.95
CA GLN A 89 7.52 15.70 -5.36
C GLN A 89 7.50 15.78 -3.83
N LYS A 90 6.64 16.62 -3.25
CA LYS A 90 6.50 16.71 -1.80
C LYS A 90 6.14 15.36 -1.14
N ARG A 91 5.27 14.58 -1.77
CA ARG A 91 4.89 13.24 -1.28
C ARG A 91 6.05 12.26 -1.39
N LEU A 92 6.81 12.33 -2.47
CA LEU A 92 8.02 11.50 -2.65
C LEU A 92 9.10 11.84 -1.62
N ASP A 93 9.27 13.12 -1.27
CA ASP A 93 10.19 13.54 -0.22
C ASP A 93 9.74 13.03 1.16
N PHE A 94 8.44 13.02 1.44
CA PHE A 94 7.88 12.37 2.63
C PHE A 94 8.11 10.85 2.61
N ALA A 95 7.87 10.20 1.47
CA ALA A 95 8.09 8.77 1.32
C ALA A 95 9.53 8.36 1.67
N LYS A 96 10.51 9.14 1.26
CA LYS A 96 11.91 8.93 1.66
C LYS A 96 12.11 9.07 3.17
N ARG A 97 11.50 10.06 3.81
CA ARG A 97 11.56 10.23 5.27
C ARG A 97 10.89 9.08 6.02
N MET A 98 9.84 8.49 5.45
CA MET A 98 9.16 7.32 5.99
C MET A 98 9.95 6.01 5.76
N GLY A 99 11.02 6.05 4.96
CA GLY A 99 11.93 4.93 4.78
C GLY A 99 11.97 4.32 3.39
N ALA A 100 11.36 4.93 2.36
CA ALA A 100 11.60 4.53 0.99
C ALA A 100 13.07 4.77 0.62
N GLU A 101 13.76 3.76 0.11
CA GLU A 101 15.15 3.88 -0.33
C GLU A 101 15.29 4.82 -1.51
N LYS A 102 14.37 4.70 -2.47
CA LYS A 102 14.32 5.55 -3.67
C LYS A 102 12.89 5.96 -3.99
N SER A 103 12.77 6.97 -4.83
CA SER A 103 11.49 7.45 -5.32
C SER A 103 11.55 7.72 -6.82
N VAL A 104 10.42 7.50 -7.48
CA VAL A 104 10.23 7.71 -8.93
C VAL A 104 9.04 8.62 -9.12
N ASN A 105 9.24 9.78 -9.73
CA ASN A 105 8.16 10.66 -10.14
C ASN A 105 7.67 10.23 -11.52
N PHE A 106 6.44 9.74 -11.62
CA PHE A 106 5.92 9.24 -12.89
C PHE A 106 5.78 10.34 -13.95
N LYS A 107 5.74 11.63 -13.56
CA LYS A 107 5.67 12.77 -14.48
C LYS A 107 6.98 12.98 -15.26
N ASP A 108 8.09 12.41 -14.80
CA ASP A 108 9.39 12.54 -15.46
C ASP A 108 9.55 11.58 -16.66
N PHE A 109 8.54 10.71 -16.91
CA PHE A 109 8.63 9.67 -17.93
C PHE A 109 7.55 9.83 -19.01
N GLN A 110 7.93 9.54 -20.24
CA GLN A 110 7.03 9.54 -21.39
C GLN A 110 6.48 8.11 -21.63
N GLY A 111 5.31 7.84 -21.09
CA GLY A 111 4.63 6.55 -21.23
C GLY A 111 5.05 5.48 -20.22
N ILE A 112 4.30 4.38 -20.24
CA ILE A 112 4.43 3.33 -19.20
C ILE A 112 5.72 2.53 -19.29
N ASP A 113 6.24 2.29 -20.49
CA ASP A 113 7.45 1.51 -20.66
C ASP A 113 8.69 2.25 -20.12
N ALA A 114 8.78 3.56 -20.37
CA ALA A 114 9.83 4.40 -19.80
C ALA A 114 9.72 4.47 -18.27
N LEU A 115 8.51 4.61 -17.73
CA LEU A 115 8.27 4.60 -16.29
C LEU A 115 8.64 3.24 -15.67
N ALA A 116 8.25 2.14 -16.30
CA ALA A 116 8.62 0.80 -15.84
C ALA A 116 10.13 0.58 -15.84
N GLN A 117 10.83 1.11 -16.84
CA GLN A 117 12.29 1.09 -16.84
C GLN A 117 12.87 1.94 -15.70
N GLY A 118 12.35 3.15 -15.47
CA GLY A 118 12.77 4.00 -14.33
C GLY A 118 12.59 3.32 -12.96
N VAL A 119 11.51 2.57 -12.78
CA VAL A 119 11.30 1.76 -11.55
C VAL A 119 12.34 0.63 -11.46
N LYS A 120 12.64 -0.06 -12.56
CA LYS A 120 13.70 -1.08 -12.59
C LYS A 120 15.08 -0.49 -12.29
N ASP A 121 15.41 0.65 -12.86
CA ASP A 121 16.68 1.33 -12.63
C ASP A 121 16.83 1.73 -11.16
N ALA A 122 15.74 2.13 -10.53
CA ALA A 122 15.70 2.39 -9.08
C ALA A 122 16.02 1.12 -8.25
N PHE A 123 15.74 -0.07 -8.75
CA PHE A 123 16.13 -1.36 -8.16
C PHE A 123 17.43 -1.94 -8.76
N GLY A 124 18.28 -1.13 -9.39
CA GLY A 124 19.55 -1.61 -9.98
C GLY A 124 19.36 -2.52 -11.17
N GLY A 125 18.33 -2.30 -11.99
CA GLY A 125 18.00 -3.06 -13.19
C GLY A 125 17.05 -4.24 -12.97
N HIS A 126 16.51 -4.40 -11.76
CA HIS A 126 15.59 -5.49 -11.41
C HIS A 126 14.15 -5.01 -11.31
N ALA A 127 13.18 -5.85 -11.65
CA ALA A 127 11.77 -5.59 -11.36
C ALA A 127 11.43 -5.89 -9.90
N ALA A 128 10.31 -5.33 -9.42
CA ALA A 128 9.83 -5.55 -8.06
C ALA A 128 9.40 -7.00 -7.82
N ASP A 129 9.64 -7.51 -6.62
CA ASP A 129 9.11 -8.81 -6.18
C ASP A 129 7.64 -8.67 -5.75
N PHE A 130 7.31 -7.54 -5.15
CA PHE A 130 5.96 -7.24 -4.67
C PHE A 130 5.60 -5.77 -4.89
N ALA A 131 4.31 -5.48 -5.09
CA ALA A 131 3.82 -4.12 -5.20
C ALA A 131 2.58 -3.90 -4.32
N PHE A 132 2.48 -2.70 -3.74
CA PHE A 132 1.28 -2.21 -3.07
C PHE A 132 0.69 -1.06 -3.88
N GLN A 133 -0.56 -1.21 -4.32
CA GLN A 133 -1.30 -0.18 -5.01
C GLN A 133 -2.15 0.60 -4.00
N CYS A 134 -1.75 1.85 -3.74
CA CYS A 134 -2.34 2.72 -2.72
C CYS A 134 -3.07 3.94 -3.33
N THR A 135 -3.39 3.88 -4.64
CA THR A 135 -4.15 4.95 -5.32
C THR A 135 -5.54 4.46 -5.71
N GLY A 136 -6.50 5.37 -5.83
CA GLY A 136 -7.81 5.08 -6.42
C GLY A 136 -7.85 5.31 -7.94
N SER A 137 -6.71 5.16 -8.64
CA SER A 137 -6.60 5.44 -10.08
C SER A 137 -6.60 4.17 -10.92
N PRO A 138 -7.60 3.96 -11.80
CA PRO A 138 -7.62 2.82 -12.72
C PRO A 138 -6.38 2.72 -13.62
N ILE A 139 -5.84 3.86 -14.06
CA ILE A 139 -4.62 3.92 -14.88
C ILE A 139 -3.41 3.44 -14.06
N ALA A 140 -3.30 3.85 -12.81
CA ALA A 140 -2.22 3.42 -11.93
C ALA A 140 -2.30 1.90 -11.68
N HIS A 141 -3.51 1.35 -11.45
CA HIS A 141 -3.72 -0.09 -11.33
C HIS A 141 -3.30 -0.85 -12.60
N ALA A 142 -3.70 -0.37 -13.79
CA ALA A 142 -3.31 -0.99 -15.05
C ALA A 142 -1.79 -0.97 -15.28
N ASN A 143 -1.12 0.07 -14.81
CA ASN A 143 0.32 0.26 -15.01
C ASN A 143 1.19 -0.56 -14.05
N ILE A 144 0.73 -0.84 -12.84
CA ILE A 144 1.56 -1.44 -11.77
C ILE A 144 2.10 -2.81 -12.14
N TYR A 145 1.40 -3.57 -12.97
CA TYR A 145 1.84 -4.88 -13.46
C TYR A 145 3.17 -4.82 -14.22
N LYS A 146 3.50 -3.69 -14.83
CA LYS A 146 4.77 -3.49 -15.57
C LYS A 146 5.99 -3.35 -14.63
N PHE A 147 5.75 -3.04 -13.37
CA PHE A 147 6.83 -2.90 -12.37
C PHE A 147 7.24 -4.23 -11.74
N ILE A 148 6.35 -5.25 -11.80
CA ILE A 148 6.47 -6.51 -11.08
C ILE A 148 7.14 -7.56 -11.96
N ARG A 149 8.05 -8.37 -11.39
CA ARG A 149 8.69 -9.51 -12.08
C ARG A 149 7.72 -10.66 -12.31
N ASN A 150 8.14 -11.62 -13.12
CA ASN A 150 7.44 -12.91 -13.24
C ASN A 150 7.44 -13.64 -11.88
N GLY A 151 6.31 -14.25 -11.53
CA GLY A 151 6.06 -14.87 -10.23
C GLY A 151 6.02 -13.88 -9.08
N GLY A 152 5.81 -12.58 -9.35
CA GLY A 152 5.69 -11.56 -8.33
C GLY A 152 4.27 -11.40 -7.79
N GLY A 153 4.09 -10.49 -6.84
CA GLY A 153 2.82 -10.25 -6.17
C GLY A 153 2.36 -8.80 -6.21
N LEU A 154 1.05 -8.61 -6.13
CA LEU A 154 0.37 -7.32 -6.04
C LEU A 154 -0.66 -7.37 -4.93
N CYS A 155 -0.62 -6.41 -4.01
CA CYS A 155 -1.71 -6.11 -3.10
C CYS A 155 -2.43 -4.84 -3.56
N GLU A 156 -3.71 -5.00 -3.89
CA GLU A 156 -4.59 -3.90 -4.26
C GLU A 156 -5.40 -3.44 -3.04
N LEU A 157 -5.22 -2.19 -2.62
CA LEU A 157 -5.95 -1.58 -1.50
C LEU A 157 -6.38 -0.13 -1.79
N GLY A 158 -6.07 0.40 -2.98
CA GLY A 158 -6.31 1.79 -3.32
C GLY A 158 -7.76 2.15 -3.62
N PHE A 159 -8.58 1.18 -4.02
CA PHE A 159 -9.96 1.41 -4.43
C PHE A 159 -10.95 1.30 -3.26
N PHE A 160 -10.81 2.16 -2.27
CA PHE A 160 -11.79 2.27 -1.19
C PHE A 160 -13.17 2.75 -1.69
N ILE A 161 -13.19 3.51 -2.77
CA ILE A 161 -14.39 3.89 -3.51
C ILE A 161 -14.30 3.41 -4.95
N ASN A 162 -15.43 3.22 -5.61
CA ASN A 162 -15.45 2.89 -7.03
C ASN A 162 -14.89 4.08 -7.84
N GLY A 163 -13.63 3.98 -8.26
CA GLY A 163 -12.93 4.96 -9.10
C GLY A 163 -13.08 4.72 -10.60
N GLY A 164 -13.89 3.75 -11.00
CA GLY A 164 -14.07 3.30 -12.39
C GLY A 164 -13.29 2.03 -12.73
N ASP A 165 -13.35 1.63 -13.99
CA ASP A 165 -12.79 0.38 -14.49
C ASP A 165 -11.32 0.54 -14.87
N ALA A 166 -10.51 -0.47 -14.54
CA ALA A 166 -9.12 -0.57 -14.99
C ALA A 166 -9.00 -1.61 -16.10
N THR A 167 -8.34 -1.24 -17.20
CA THR A 167 -8.11 -2.16 -18.31
C THR A 167 -6.74 -2.80 -18.19
N ILE A 168 -6.71 -4.11 -18.09
CA ILE A 168 -5.47 -4.92 -18.08
C ILE A 168 -5.53 -5.92 -19.24
N ASN A 169 -4.37 -6.40 -19.68
CA ASN A 169 -4.27 -7.52 -20.59
C ASN A 169 -4.02 -8.80 -19.78
N PRO A 170 -5.04 -9.70 -19.63
CA PRO A 170 -4.88 -10.89 -18.77
C PRO A 170 -3.71 -11.79 -19.18
N HIS A 171 -3.40 -11.87 -20.47
CA HIS A 171 -2.28 -12.67 -20.95
C HIS A 171 -0.93 -12.09 -20.49
N PHE A 172 -0.68 -10.81 -20.82
CA PHE A 172 0.63 -10.18 -20.55
C PHE A 172 0.81 -9.68 -19.12
N ASP A 173 -0.29 -9.29 -18.46
CA ASP A 173 -0.20 -8.67 -17.13
C ASP A 173 -0.35 -9.69 -16.00
N LEU A 174 -1.06 -10.81 -16.24
CA LEU A 174 -1.31 -11.84 -15.22
C LEU A 174 -0.72 -13.20 -15.59
N CYS A 175 -1.25 -13.85 -16.65
CA CYS A 175 -1.02 -15.28 -16.89
C CYS A 175 0.45 -15.56 -17.27
N SER A 176 1.01 -14.85 -18.26
CA SER A 176 2.39 -15.07 -18.72
C SER A 176 3.44 -14.67 -17.69
N LYS A 177 3.06 -13.88 -16.69
CA LYS A 177 3.92 -13.45 -15.58
C LYS A 177 3.65 -14.22 -14.29
N GLU A 178 2.61 -15.04 -14.22
CA GLU A 178 2.20 -15.78 -13.01
C GLU A 178 2.04 -14.83 -11.80
N ILE A 179 1.38 -13.69 -11.99
CA ILE A 179 1.19 -12.70 -10.93
C ILE A 179 0.16 -13.20 -9.91
N THR A 180 0.53 -13.13 -8.64
CA THR A 180 -0.42 -13.32 -7.52
C THR A 180 -1.00 -11.97 -7.12
N LEU A 181 -2.31 -11.80 -7.36
CA LEU A 181 -3.06 -10.60 -6.96
C LEU A 181 -3.88 -10.90 -5.71
N VAL A 182 -3.74 -10.07 -4.68
CA VAL A 182 -4.59 -10.07 -3.49
C VAL A 182 -5.26 -8.72 -3.31
N GLY A 183 -6.58 -8.71 -3.10
CA GLY A 183 -7.31 -7.52 -2.68
C GLY A 183 -7.27 -7.38 -1.16
N SER A 184 -7.21 -6.16 -0.66
CA SER A 184 -7.33 -5.85 0.77
C SER A 184 -8.45 -4.86 0.99
N TRP A 185 -9.30 -5.10 1.99
CA TRP A 185 -10.44 -4.27 2.31
C TRP A 185 -10.58 -4.07 3.80
N VAL A 186 -10.46 -2.82 4.24
CA VAL A 186 -10.59 -2.43 5.65
C VAL A 186 -9.59 -3.20 6.54
N TYR A 187 -10.02 -3.74 7.67
CA TYR A 187 -9.23 -4.48 8.66
C TYR A 187 -10.13 -5.37 9.52
N THR A 188 -9.52 -6.27 10.28
CA THR A 188 -10.18 -7.07 11.30
C THR A 188 -9.81 -6.57 12.69
N LEU A 189 -10.53 -7.02 13.73
CA LEU A 189 -10.20 -6.70 15.11
C LEU A 189 -8.76 -7.12 15.50
N ARG A 190 -8.27 -8.22 14.93
CA ARG A 190 -6.91 -8.70 15.14
C ARG A 190 -5.86 -7.72 14.60
N ASP A 191 -6.10 -7.17 13.42
CA ASP A 191 -5.19 -6.20 12.80
C ASP A 191 -5.13 -4.92 13.63
N TYR A 192 -6.27 -4.52 14.20
CA TYR A 192 -6.35 -3.37 15.11
C TYR A 192 -5.48 -3.57 16.36
N ALA A 193 -5.52 -4.77 16.97
CA ALA A 193 -4.67 -5.08 18.12
C ALA A 193 -3.18 -5.01 17.76
N THR A 194 -2.79 -5.55 16.59
CA THR A 194 -1.40 -5.50 16.10
C THR A 194 -0.92 -4.06 15.83
N THR A 195 -1.84 -3.14 15.52
CA THR A 195 -1.50 -1.73 15.28
C THR A 195 -0.90 -1.04 16.50
N PHE A 196 -1.24 -1.49 17.71
CA PHE A 196 -0.68 -0.91 18.95
C PHE A 196 0.76 -1.33 19.21
N ASP A 197 1.25 -2.39 18.55
CA ASP A 197 2.64 -2.84 18.63
C ASP A 197 3.53 -2.10 17.61
N PHE A 198 2.92 -1.39 16.65
CA PHE A 198 3.58 -0.60 15.61
C PHE A 198 3.81 0.86 16.02
#